data_6867301318cf2ab8f644c8c1ad87a109
#
_entry.id   6867301318cf2ab8f644c8c1ad87a109
#
_cell.length_a   1.000
_cell.length_b   1.000
_cell.length_c   1.000
_cell.angle_alpha   90.00
_cell.angle_beta   90.00
_cell.angle_gamma   90.00
#
_symmetry.space_group_name_H-M   'P 1'
#
loop_
_entity.id
_entity.type
_entity.pdbx_description
1 polymer ?
#
loop_
_entity_poly.entity_id
_entity_poly.type
_entity_poly.pdbx_seq_one_letter_code
_entity_poly.pdbx_strand_id
1 'polypeptide(L)'
;KLFDAEVYSGDYMIVVINKGARDRMEIGHTLGIYAQGKTITDPNQHYTAPHSGMTKPINTQLPPEKVADLVLYKVENNVSYGLIMNNAREVKSHYQIGNP
;
A
#
# COMPACT_ATOMS: atom_id res chain seq x y z
N LYS A 1 -2.17 -8.76 4.91
CA LYS A 1 -2.28 -7.76 5.96
C LYS A 1 -1.27 -6.65 5.73
N LEU A 2 -1.73 -5.42 5.84
CA LEU A 2 -0.86 -4.26 5.72
C LEU A 2 -0.23 -3.93 7.07
N PHE A 3 1.00 -3.45 7.01
CA PHE A 3 1.71 -2.94 8.18
C PHE A 3 1.51 -1.42 8.26
N ASP A 4 1.75 -0.87 9.43
CA ASP A 4 1.76 0.57 9.61
C ASP A 4 3.12 1.13 9.14
N ALA A 5 3.36 1.01 7.85
CA ALA A 5 4.61 1.40 7.22
C ALA A 5 4.34 1.87 5.80
N GLU A 6 5.13 2.83 5.35
CA GLU A 6 5.03 3.39 4.02
C GLU A 6 6.39 3.35 3.32
N VAL A 7 6.35 3.27 2.00
CA VAL A 7 7.56 3.38 1.19
C VAL A 7 7.71 4.79 0.68
N TYR A 8 8.97 5.19 0.50
CA TYR A 8 9.32 6.41 -0.21
C TYR A 8 10.13 6.00 -1.42
N SER A 9 9.61 6.34 -2.58
CA SER A 9 10.21 5.96 -3.85
C SER A 9 11.61 6.58 -3.98
N GLY A 10 12.57 5.75 -4.37
CA GLY A 10 13.93 6.18 -4.65
C GLY A 10 14.29 5.88 -6.09
N ASP A 11 15.56 6.11 -6.42
CA ASP A 11 16.08 5.83 -7.74
C ASP A 11 16.37 4.34 -7.91
N TYR A 12 16.31 3.87 -9.17
CA TYR A 12 16.76 2.53 -9.56
C TYR A 12 16.12 1.39 -8.78
N MET A 13 14.83 1.45 -8.54
CA MET A 13 14.10 0.36 -7.88
C MET A 13 14.49 0.17 -6.40
N ILE A 14 15.06 1.19 -5.80
CA ILE A 14 15.33 1.20 -4.36
C ILE A 14 14.25 2.02 -3.68
N VAL A 15 13.74 1.52 -2.58
CA VAL A 15 12.74 2.25 -1.80
C VAL A 15 13.20 2.35 -0.35
N VAL A 16 12.78 3.41 0.32
CA VAL A 16 13.02 3.63 1.74
C VAL A 16 11.71 3.37 2.47
N ILE A 17 11.81 2.65 3.57
CA ILE A 17 10.65 2.31 4.40
C ILE A 17 10.82 3.02 5.74
N ASN A 18 9.75 3.62 6.24
CA ASN A 18 9.77 4.39 7.48
C ASN A 18 9.72 3.52 8.75
N LYS A 19 10.15 2.29 8.65
CA LYS A 19 10.29 1.36 9.77
C LYS A 19 11.64 0.67 9.67
N GLY A 20 12.20 0.31 10.81
CA GLY A 20 13.50 -0.31 10.86
C GLY A 20 13.59 -1.42 11.89
N ALA A 21 14.80 -1.63 12.45
CA ALA A 21 15.03 -2.70 13.41
C ALA A 21 14.12 -2.58 14.64
N ARG A 22 13.75 -1.37 15.04
CA ARG A 22 12.80 -1.16 16.15
C ARG A 22 11.44 -1.77 15.88
N ASP A 23 11.09 -1.95 14.62
CA ASP A 23 9.81 -2.47 14.18
C ASP A 23 9.94 -3.90 13.65
N ARG A 24 11.02 -4.58 14.02
CA ARG A 24 11.30 -5.97 13.66
C ARG A 24 11.56 -6.17 12.17
N MET A 25 12.02 -5.14 11.48
CA MET A 25 12.50 -5.29 10.11
C MET A 25 13.86 -5.97 10.13
N GLU A 26 14.06 -6.92 9.24
CA GLU A 26 15.31 -7.67 9.15
C GLU A 26 15.79 -7.76 7.71
N ILE A 27 17.12 -7.77 7.53
CA ILE A 27 17.71 -7.96 6.21
C ILE A 27 17.28 -9.32 5.67
N GLY A 28 16.92 -9.35 4.41
CA GLY A 28 16.46 -10.58 3.76
C GLY A 28 14.95 -10.80 3.80
N HIS A 29 14.23 -10.01 4.59
CA HIS A 29 12.76 -10.09 4.58
C HIS A 29 12.21 -9.70 3.22
N THR A 30 11.27 -10.50 2.73
CA THR A 30 10.50 -10.20 1.54
C THR A 30 9.16 -9.61 1.96
N LEU A 31 8.80 -8.49 1.37
CA LEU A 31 7.58 -7.77 1.70
C LEU A 31 6.83 -7.43 0.42
N GLY A 32 5.55 -7.14 0.56
CA GLY A 32 4.74 -6.64 -0.54
C GLY A 32 4.54 -5.14 -0.43
N ILE A 33 4.46 -4.48 -1.57
CA ILE A 33 4.11 -3.06 -1.65
C ILE A 33 2.70 -2.97 -2.20
N TYR A 34 1.85 -2.22 -1.51
CA TYR A 34 0.43 -2.13 -1.83
C TYR A 34 0.02 -0.69 -2.06
N ALA A 35 -0.67 -0.47 -3.17
CA ALA A 35 -1.37 0.79 -3.38
C ALA A 35 -2.61 0.80 -2.50
N GLN A 36 -2.87 1.93 -1.84
CA GLN A 36 -4.06 2.05 -1.02
C GLN A 36 -5.32 1.89 -1.86
N GLY A 37 -6.29 1.19 -1.30
CA GLY A 37 -7.61 1.14 -1.88
C GLY A 37 -8.25 2.52 -1.88
N LYS A 38 -9.04 2.78 -2.90
CA LYS A 38 -9.72 4.06 -3.04
C LYS A 38 -11.18 3.91 -2.65
N THR A 39 -11.73 4.98 -2.07
CA THR A 39 -13.17 5.08 -1.93
C THR A 39 -13.71 5.77 -3.17
N ILE A 40 -14.60 5.11 -3.88
CA ILE A 40 -15.19 5.64 -5.09
C ILE A 40 -16.61 6.10 -4.77
N THR A 41 -16.88 7.37 -5.09
CA THR A 41 -18.23 7.91 -5.02
C THR A 41 -18.61 8.33 -6.43
N ASP A 42 -19.63 7.67 -6.99
CA ASP A 42 -20.13 8.04 -8.30
C ASP A 42 -21.40 8.87 -8.11
N PRO A 43 -21.38 10.15 -8.47
CA PRO A 43 -22.55 11.01 -8.29
C PRO A 43 -23.72 10.61 -9.17
N ASN A 44 -23.50 9.79 -10.20
CA ASN A 44 -24.54 9.33 -11.09
C ASN A 44 -25.08 7.96 -10.71
N GLN A 45 -24.48 7.30 -9.74
CA GLN A 45 -24.94 6.03 -9.21
C GLN A 45 -25.48 6.23 -7.80
N HIS A 46 -26.72 5.87 -7.62
CA HIS A 46 -27.38 6.04 -6.35
C HIS A 46 -28.11 4.77 -5.96
N TYR A 47 -28.05 4.48 -4.67
CA TYR A 47 -28.86 3.43 -4.09
C TYR A 47 -30.19 4.04 -3.64
N THR A 48 -31.28 3.49 -4.15
CA THR A 48 -32.62 3.91 -3.74
C THR A 48 -33.16 2.90 -2.74
N ALA A 49 -33.38 3.35 -1.51
CA ALA A 49 -33.94 2.49 -0.49
C ALA A 49 -35.41 2.21 -0.80
N PRO A 50 -35.85 0.94 -0.85
CA PRO A 50 -37.22 0.61 -1.28
C PRO A 50 -38.33 1.21 -0.44
N HIS A 51 -38.02 1.47 0.82
CA HIS A 51 -39.07 1.93 1.75
C HIS A 51 -38.99 3.41 2.10
N SER A 52 -37.97 4.10 1.65
CA SER A 52 -37.78 5.49 2.05
C SER A 52 -37.97 6.47 0.93
N GLY A 53 -37.91 6.02 -0.31
CA GLY A 53 -37.93 6.91 -1.47
C GLY A 53 -36.71 7.82 -1.56
N MET A 54 -35.71 7.61 -0.69
CA MET A 54 -34.51 8.42 -0.66
C MET A 54 -33.41 7.79 -1.51
N THR A 55 -32.64 8.65 -2.17
CA THR A 55 -31.51 8.21 -2.98
C THR A 55 -30.22 8.63 -2.28
N LYS A 56 -29.28 7.70 -2.18
CA LYS A 56 -27.97 7.96 -1.58
C LYS A 56 -26.88 7.64 -2.57
N PRO A 57 -25.78 8.44 -2.59
CA PRO A 57 -24.61 8.07 -3.39
C PRO A 57 -24.05 6.73 -2.92
N ILE A 58 -23.56 5.95 -3.85
CA ILE A 58 -22.90 4.68 -3.53
C ILE A 58 -21.42 4.95 -3.34
N ASN A 59 -20.92 4.65 -2.16
CA ASN A 59 -19.49 4.70 -1.85
C ASN A 59 -18.94 3.29 -1.81
N THR A 60 -17.93 3.04 -2.63
CA THR A 60 -17.29 1.72 -2.68
C THR A 60 -15.83 1.86 -2.26
N GLN A 61 -15.47 1.15 -1.20
CA GLN A 61 -14.09 1.05 -0.75
C GLN A 61 -13.43 -0.09 -1.49
N LEU A 62 -12.41 0.22 -2.30
CA LEU A 62 -11.65 -0.80 -3.01
C LEU A 62 -10.57 -1.38 -2.10
N PRO A 63 -10.28 -2.69 -2.21
CA PRO A 63 -9.20 -3.27 -1.42
C PRO A 63 -7.84 -2.76 -1.89
N PRO A 64 -6.82 -2.79 -1.01
CA PRO A 64 -5.46 -2.49 -1.43
C PRO A 64 -5.02 -3.45 -2.52
N GLU A 65 -4.22 -2.95 -3.46
CA GLU A 65 -3.72 -3.75 -4.57
C GLU A 65 -2.22 -3.88 -4.46
N LYS A 66 -1.72 -5.12 -4.52
CA LYS A 66 -0.29 -5.37 -4.50
C LYS A 66 0.32 -4.93 -5.82
N VAL A 67 1.32 -4.07 -5.74
CA VAL A 67 1.97 -3.52 -6.92
C VAL A 67 3.39 -4.02 -7.12
N ALA A 68 4.04 -4.52 -6.07
CA ALA A 68 5.42 -4.98 -6.16
C ALA A 68 5.79 -5.88 -4.99
N ASP A 69 6.88 -6.61 -5.15
CA ASP A 69 7.58 -7.30 -4.08
C ASP A 69 8.93 -6.62 -3.87
N LEU A 70 9.40 -6.62 -2.63
CA LEU A 70 10.72 -6.11 -2.32
C LEU A 70 11.44 -7.02 -1.34
N VAL A 71 12.75 -6.91 -1.31
CA VAL A 71 13.58 -7.57 -0.30
C VAL A 71 14.39 -6.51 0.43
N LEU A 72 14.45 -6.60 1.76
CA LEU A 72 15.24 -5.67 2.55
C LEU A 72 16.70 -6.02 2.44
N TYR A 73 17.53 -5.06 2.08
CA TYR A 73 18.98 -5.25 2.00
C TYR A 73 19.74 -4.42 3.01
N LYS A 74 19.10 -3.44 3.63
CA LYS A 74 19.71 -2.62 4.67
C LYS A 74 18.64 -2.22 5.67
N VAL A 75 18.95 -2.37 6.95
CA VAL A 75 18.01 -2.05 8.03
C VAL A 75 18.76 -1.22 9.06
N GLU A 76 18.22 -0.05 9.35
CA GLU A 76 18.68 0.82 10.43
C GLU A 76 17.61 0.86 11.53
N ASN A 77 17.83 1.64 12.59
CA ASN A 77 16.89 1.63 13.71
C ASN A 77 15.47 2.05 13.32
N ASN A 78 15.35 3.10 12.53
CA ASN A 78 14.06 3.71 12.22
C ASN A 78 13.67 3.62 10.75
N VAL A 79 14.59 3.18 9.90
CA VAL A 79 14.35 3.08 8.47
C VAL A 79 14.94 1.81 7.92
N SER A 80 14.39 1.35 6.82
CA SER A 80 14.91 0.22 6.08
C SER A 80 14.96 0.56 4.59
N TYR A 81 15.81 -0.14 3.88
CA TYR A 81 15.98 0.04 2.44
C TYR A 81 15.68 -1.27 1.76
N GLY A 82 14.83 -1.21 0.76
CA GLY A 82 14.40 -2.39 0.03
C GLY A 82 14.72 -2.27 -1.45
N LEU A 83 14.96 -3.42 -2.07
CA LEU A 83 15.14 -3.54 -3.51
C LEU A 83 13.88 -4.15 -4.10
N ILE A 84 13.32 -3.51 -5.10
CA ILE A 84 12.13 -4.03 -5.78
C ILE A 84 12.54 -5.22 -6.63
N MET A 85 11.87 -6.35 -6.42
CA MET A 85 12.16 -7.59 -7.13
C MET A 85 11.23 -7.81 -8.31
N ASN A 86 9.95 -7.57 -8.10
CA ASN A 86 8.94 -7.70 -9.15
C ASN A 86 7.96 -6.56 -8.98
N ASN A 87 7.60 -5.90 -10.07
CA ASN A 87 6.59 -4.87 -9.99
C ASN A 87 5.59 -5.00 -11.13
N ALA A 88 4.33 -5.03 -10.78
CA ALA A 88 3.25 -5.03 -11.76
C ALA A 88 2.95 -3.61 -12.24
N ARG A 89 3.22 -2.63 -11.39
CA ARG A 89 3.01 -1.21 -11.70
C ARG A 89 4.12 -0.39 -11.07
N GLU A 90 4.20 0.86 -11.48
CA GLU A 90 5.13 1.81 -10.88
C GLU A 90 4.89 1.94 -9.38
N VAL A 91 5.97 1.92 -8.60
CA VAL A 91 5.91 2.14 -7.16
C VAL A 91 6.02 3.62 -6.88
N LYS A 92 5.04 4.14 -6.17
CA LYS A 92 4.99 5.56 -5.80
C LYS A 92 5.19 5.71 -4.31
N SER A 93 5.60 6.90 -3.90
CA SER A 93 5.72 7.21 -2.48
C SER A 93 4.38 7.09 -1.77
N HIS A 94 4.45 6.75 -0.49
CA HIS A 94 3.29 6.57 0.40
C HIS A 94 2.47 5.31 0.14
N TYR A 95 2.93 4.41 -0.71
CA TYR A 95 2.32 3.09 -0.77
C TYR A 95 2.64 2.33 0.52
N GLN A 96 1.81 1.39 0.85
CA GLN A 96 1.91 0.65 2.10
C GLN A 96 2.69 -0.64 1.93
N ILE A 97 3.22 -1.13 3.04
CA ILE A 97 3.95 -2.39 3.11
C ILE A 97 3.04 -3.44 3.73
N GLY A 98 3.15 -4.65 3.24
CA GLY A 98 2.41 -5.77 3.79
C GLY A 98 3.14 -7.09 3.53
N ASN A 99 2.43 -8.19 3.76
CA ASN A 99 2.98 -9.51 3.45
C ASN A 99 3.17 -9.67 1.95
N PRO A 100 4.16 -10.45 1.53
CA PRO A 100 4.41 -10.68 0.11
C PRO A 100 3.28 -11.43 -0.59
#